data_a53e82d6555e4bd920f189d3702df487
#
_entry.id   a53e82d6555e4bd920f189d3702df487
#
_cell.length_a   1.000
_cell.length_b   1.000
_cell.length_c   1.000
_cell.angle_alpha   90.00
_cell.angle_beta   90.00
_cell.angle_gamma   90.00
#
_symmetry.space_group_name_H-M   'P 1'
#
loop_
_entity.id
_entity.type
_entity.pdbx_description
1 polymer ?
#
loop_
_entity_poly.entity_id
_entity_poly.type
_entity_poly.pdbx_seq_one_letter_code
_entity_poly.pdbx_strand_id
1 'polypeptide(L)'
;MKFTQPKLPYTPDALAPVISQNTIEYHYGKHEKTYIDNLNSLIEGSEYQDMSLEDIIVKSDGKIFNNASQAWNHIFYFFQFAPDGLKEPGGELRKKIEEQFGSLDEFKKKFEEAGATLFGSGWVWLSTDRNGKLFITQGSNASNPLTQGLQPLLTFDVWEHAYYLDYQNRRADYLHKLWDIVDWSVIEMRFS
;
A
#
# COMPACT_ATOMS: atom_id res chain seq x y z
N MET A 1 -6.39 5.15 -22.79
CA MET A 1 -7.42 4.67 -21.81
C MET A 1 -7.42 5.62 -20.63
N LYS A 2 -8.56 5.89 -19.97
CA LYS A 2 -8.55 6.70 -18.73
C LYS A 2 -8.69 5.79 -17.52
N PHE A 3 -7.85 5.99 -16.52
CA PHE A 3 -7.97 5.32 -15.23
C PHE A 3 -9.13 5.87 -14.43
N THR A 4 -9.82 5.01 -13.73
CA THR A 4 -10.93 5.38 -12.85
C THR A 4 -10.64 4.90 -11.43
N GLN A 5 -11.03 5.69 -10.44
CA GLN A 5 -10.92 5.28 -9.05
C GLN A 5 -11.85 4.10 -8.79
N PRO A 6 -11.33 2.93 -8.36
CA PRO A 6 -12.19 1.80 -8.01
C PRO A 6 -12.95 2.09 -6.72
N LYS A 7 -14.18 1.62 -6.61
CA LYS A 7 -14.96 1.76 -5.37
C LYS A 7 -14.36 0.94 -4.26
N LEU A 8 -14.30 1.48 -3.05
CA LEU A 8 -13.91 0.73 -1.86
C LEU A 8 -14.83 -0.50 -1.67
N PRO A 9 -14.27 -1.66 -1.24
CA PRO A 9 -15.07 -2.85 -0.96
C PRO A 9 -15.83 -2.77 0.38
N TYR A 10 -15.73 -1.66 1.10
CA TYR A 10 -16.37 -1.39 2.40
C TYR A 10 -16.86 0.06 2.46
N THR A 11 -17.72 0.37 3.45
CA THR A 11 -18.20 1.74 3.69
C THR A 11 -17.09 2.61 4.32
N PRO A 12 -17.09 3.93 4.13
CA PRO A 12 -16.02 4.82 4.64
C PRO A 12 -15.79 4.76 6.15
N ASP A 13 -16.78 4.36 6.93
CA ASP A 13 -16.73 4.23 8.40
C ASP A 13 -16.33 2.83 8.88
N ALA A 14 -16.23 1.85 7.97
CA ALA A 14 -16.07 0.43 8.34
C ALA A 14 -14.72 0.10 8.99
N LEU A 15 -13.69 0.91 8.75
CA LEU A 15 -12.36 0.68 9.33
C LEU A 15 -12.16 1.39 10.68
N ALA A 16 -13.18 2.10 11.17
CA ALA A 16 -13.10 2.72 12.49
C ALA A 16 -13.06 1.63 13.61
N PRO A 17 -12.34 1.87 14.71
CA PRO A 17 -11.64 3.10 15.09
C PRO A 17 -10.19 3.20 14.56
N VAL A 18 -9.73 2.24 13.75
CA VAL A 18 -8.33 2.20 13.26
C VAL A 18 -8.06 3.32 12.26
N ILE A 19 -8.94 3.48 11.28
CA ILE A 19 -8.94 4.61 10.35
C ILE A 19 -10.33 5.23 10.39
N SER A 20 -10.42 6.51 10.73
CA SER A 20 -11.71 7.21 10.81
C SER A 20 -12.31 7.44 9.42
N GLN A 21 -13.63 7.61 9.37
CA GLN A 21 -14.33 8.04 8.15
C GLN A 21 -13.73 9.33 7.59
N ASN A 22 -13.38 10.28 8.46
CA ASN A 22 -12.79 11.55 8.05
C ASN A 22 -11.46 11.35 7.33
N THR A 23 -10.60 10.46 7.82
CA THR A 23 -9.35 10.08 7.14
C THR A 23 -9.63 9.44 5.78
N ILE A 24 -10.59 8.51 5.67
CA ILE A 24 -10.97 7.90 4.40
C ILE A 24 -11.49 8.94 3.40
N GLU A 25 -12.32 9.90 3.83
CA GLU A 25 -12.85 10.96 2.96
C GLU A 25 -11.75 11.83 2.34
N TYR A 26 -10.67 12.11 3.08
CA TYR A 26 -9.52 12.84 2.54
C TYR A 26 -8.56 11.93 1.79
N HIS A 27 -8.17 10.81 2.37
CA HIS A 27 -7.12 9.95 1.85
C HIS A 27 -7.54 9.26 0.53
N TYR A 28 -8.68 8.55 0.54
CA TYR A 28 -9.28 7.96 -0.65
C TYR A 28 -9.99 9.02 -1.50
N GLY A 29 -10.88 9.81 -0.89
CA GLY A 29 -11.77 10.71 -1.63
C GLY A 29 -11.08 11.94 -2.25
N LYS A 30 -9.90 12.34 -1.77
CA LYS A 30 -9.15 13.49 -2.28
C LYS A 30 -7.77 13.10 -2.80
N HIS A 31 -6.89 12.54 -1.96
CA HIS A 31 -5.50 12.25 -2.36
C HIS A 31 -5.44 11.23 -3.50
N GLU A 32 -5.98 10.03 -3.33
CA GLU A 32 -5.98 9.02 -4.37
C GLU A 32 -6.65 9.52 -5.66
N LYS A 33 -7.84 10.13 -5.52
CA LYS A 33 -8.55 10.68 -6.68
C LYS A 33 -7.72 11.71 -7.43
N THR A 34 -7.03 12.60 -6.74
CA THR A 34 -6.18 13.62 -7.35
C THR A 34 -5.03 13.00 -8.13
N TYR A 35 -4.38 11.95 -7.62
CA TYR A 35 -3.33 11.26 -8.35
C TYR A 35 -3.83 10.62 -9.64
N ILE A 36 -5.02 10.00 -9.61
CA ILE A 36 -5.65 9.41 -10.79
C ILE A 36 -6.00 10.48 -11.82
N ASP A 37 -6.63 11.58 -11.40
CA ASP A 37 -7.04 12.69 -12.29
C ASP A 37 -5.81 13.36 -12.93
N ASN A 38 -4.76 13.60 -12.15
CA ASN A 38 -3.49 14.15 -12.65
C ASN A 38 -2.81 13.21 -13.64
N LEU A 39 -2.75 11.91 -13.32
CA LEU A 39 -2.19 10.91 -14.22
C LEU A 39 -2.90 10.93 -15.56
N ASN A 40 -4.24 10.87 -15.55
CA ASN A 40 -5.04 10.89 -16.78
C ASN A 40 -4.74 12.12 -17.65
N SER A 41 -4.54 13.28 -17.01
CA SER A 41 -4.19 14.52 -17.72
C SER A 41 -2.77 14.48 -18.28
N LEU A 42 -1.83 13.89 -17.56
CA LEU A 42 -0.40 13.82 -17.94
C LEU A 42 -0.14 12.84 -19.08
N ILE A 43 -0.91 11.75 -19.16
CA ILE A 43 -0.69 10.70 -20.18
C ILE A 43 -1.49 10.94 -21.46
N GLU A 44 -2.41 11.89 -21.50
CA GLU A 44 -3.24 12.19 -22.67
C GLU A 44 -2.36 12.56 -23.87
N GLY A 45 -2.45 11.81 -24.97
CA GLY A 45 -1.65 11.99 -26.17
C GLY A 45 -0.18 11.57 -26.07
N SER A 46 0.24 10.98 -24.95
CA SER A 46 1.58 10.43 -24.75
C SER A 46 1.67 8.95 -25.12
N GLU A 47 2.90 8.42 -25.15
CA GLU A 47 3.14 6.98 -25.31
C GLU A 47 2.55 6.12 -24.18
N TYR A 48 2.24 6.70 -23.03
CA TYR A 48 1.69 6.01 -21.85
C TYR A 48 0.16 5.87 -21.88
N GLN A 49 -0.53 6.54 -22.81
CA GLN A 49 -2.00 6.67 -22.81
C GLN A 49 -2.75 5.32 -22.78
N ASP A 50 -2.20 4.30 -23.43
CA ASP A 50 -2.84 2.99 -23.56
C ASP A 50 -2.11 1.88 -22.78
N MET A 51 -1.14 2.24 -21.93
CA MET A 51 -0.42 1.30 -21.09
C MET A 51 -1.19 0.98 -19.79
N SER A 52 -0.90 -0.18 -19.19
CA SER A 52 -1.34 -0.50 -17.83
C SER A 52 -0.68 0.41 -16.81
N LEU A 53 -1.28 0.52 -15.62
CA LEU A 53 -0.72 1.35 -14.55
C LEU A 53 0.66 0.84 -14.12
N GLU A 54 0.83 -0.48 -14.04
CA GLU A 54 2.10 -1.15 -13.72
C GLU A 54 3.18 -0.87 -14.78
N ASP A 55 2.81 -0.93 -16.07
CA ASP A 55 3.73 -0.59 -17.16
C ASP A 55 4.20 0.87 -17.09
N ILE A 56 3.28 1.80 -16.80
CA ILE A 56 3.62 3.20 -16.62
C ILE A 56 4.60 3.38 -15.47
N ILE A 57 4.35 2.74 -14.31
CA ILE A 57 5.24 2.80 -13.15
C ILE A 57 6.66 2.35 -13.49
N VAL A 58 6.79 1.28 -14.26
CA VAL A 58 8.11 0.71 -14.60
C VAL A 58 8.83 1.50 -15.69
N LYS A 59 8.10 2.15 -16.62
CA LYS A 59 8.66 2.78 -17.82
C LYS A 59 8.77 4.29 -17.76
N SER A 60 8.08 4.96 -16.82
CA SER A 60 8.06 6.42 -16.71
C SER A 60 8.95 6.94 -15.59
N ASP A 61 9.15 8.25 -15.59
CA ASP A 61 9.82 8.99 -14.55
C ASP A 61 9.08 10.30 -14.19
N GLY A 62 9.66 11.09 -13.27
CA GLY A 62 9.18 12.42 -12.92
C GLY A 62 7.71 12.45 -12.51
N LYS A 63 6.94 13.37 -13.12
CA LYS A 63 5.53 13.60 -12.73
C LYS A 63 4.62 12.44 -13.11
N ILE A 64 4.86 11.79 -14.24
CA ILE A 64 4.05 10.64 -14.68
C ILE A 64 4.26 9.48 -13.71
N PHE A 65 5.50 9.11 -13.43
CA PHE A 65 5.83 8.09 -12.43
C PHE A 65 5.18 8.41 -11.06
N ASN A 66 5.37 9.64 -10.56
CA ASN A 66 4.86 10.00 -9.25
C ASN A 66 3.34 9.82 -9.14
N ASN A 67 2.58 10.27 -10.14
CA ASN A 67 1.11 10.14 -10.10
C ASN A 67 0.65 8.71 -10.37
N ALA A 68 1.28 7.98 -11.29
CA ALA A 68 0.98 6.59 -11.56
C ALA A 68 1.25 5.70 -10.33
N SER A 69 2.43 5.86 -9.74
CA SER A 69 2.84 5.09 -8.56
C SER A 69 1.94 5.42 -7.36
N GLN A 70 1.66 6.69 -7.09
CA GLN A 70 0.77 7.08 -5.99
C GLN A 70 -0.66 6.56 -6.20
N ALA A 71 -1.21 6.65 -7.43
CA ALA A 71 -2.52 6.07 -7.72
C ALA A 71 -2.55 4.56 -7.44
N TRP A 72 -1.54 3.83 -7.92
CA TRP A 72 -1.42 2.40 -7.70
C TRP A 72 -1.22 2.04 -6.23
N ASN A 73 -0.31 2.75 -5.52
CA ASN A 73 0.00 2.53 -4.12
C ASN A 73 -1.25 2.68 -3.24
N HIS A 74 -2.07 3.71 -3.50
CA HIS A 74 -3.30 3.97 -2.74
C HIS A 74 -4.37 2.91 -3.02
N ILE A 75 -4.61 2.56 -4.29
CA ILE A 75 -5.52 1.46 -4.65
C ILE A 75 -5.08 0.18 -3.94
N PHE A 76 -3.80 -0.17 -4.03
CA PHE A 76 -3.24 -1.36 -3.41
C PHE A 76 -3.38 -1.35 -1.88
N TYR A 77 -3.16 -0.19 -1.24
CA TYR A 77 -3.29 0.03 0.19
C TYR A 77 -4.73 -0.14 0.67
N PHE A 78 -5.71 0.51 0.05
CA PHE A 78 -7.09 0.44 0.50
C PHE A 78 -7.70 -0.96 0.30
N PHE A 79 -7.33 -1.68 -0.73
CA PHE A 79 -7.89 -2.98 -1.06
C PHE A 79 -7.30 -4.15 -0.25
N GLN A 80 -6.39 -3.90 0.67
CA GLN A 80 -5.87 -4.91 1.59
C GLN A 80 -6.58 -4.91 2.96
N PHE A 81 -7.54 -4.04 3.16
CA PHE A 81 -8.26 -3.90 4.44
C PHE A 81 -9.69 -4.43 4.35
N ALA A 82 -10.11 -5.03 5.47
CA ALA A 82 -11.51 -5.38 5.71
C ALA A 82 -11.79 -5.37 7.23
N PRO A 83 -12.98 -4.92 7.67
CA PRO A 83 -13.32 -4.93 9.10
C PRO A 83 -13.32 -6.35 9.68
N ASP A 84 -13.80 -7.33 8.88
CA ASP A 84 -13.94 -8.74 9.27
C ASP A 84 -13.01 -9.66 8.45
N GLY A 85 -11.88 -9.14 7.94
CA GLY A 85 -10.90 -9.90 7.19
C GLY A 85 -10.16 -10.94 8.03
N LEU A 86 -9.48 -11.86 7.35
CA LEU A 86 -8.63 -12.87 7.99
C LEU A 86 -7.50 -12.20 8.77
N LYS A 87 -7.37 -12.49 10.08
CA LYS A 87 -6.47 -11.76 10.99
C LYS A 87 -5.03 -12.28 11.01
N GLU A 88 -4.77 -13.46 10.48
CA GLU A 88 -3.45 -14.04 10.36
C GLU A 88 -3.29 -14.79 9.03
N PRO A 89 -2.10 -14.82 8.46
CA PRO A 89 -1.85 -15.62 7.27
C PRO A 89 -1.83 -17.10 7.58
N GLY A 90 -2.19 -17.93 6.61
CA GLY A 90 -2.07 -19.37 6.64
C GLY A 90 -1.15 -19.89 5.54
N GLY A 91 -1.23 -21.19 5.27
CA GLY A 91 -0.63 -21.85 4.12
C GLY A 91 0.86 -21.57 3.91
N GLU A 92 1.25 -21.38 2.66
CA GLU A 92 2.65 -21.16 2.27
C GLU A 92 3.17 -19.78 2.71
N LEU A 93 2.33 -18.75 2.70
CA LEU A 93 2.76 -17.43 3.15
C LEU A 93 3.14 -17.45 4.63
N ARG A 94 2.35 -18.10 5.50
CA ARG A 94 2.68 -18.25 6.92
C ARG A 94 4.01 -18.94 7.12
N LYS A 95 4.25 -20.06 6.42
CA LYS A 95 5.52 -20.78 6.48
C LYS A 95 6.70 -19.90 6.07
N LYS A 96 6.56 -19.16 4.97
CA LYS A 96 7.61 -18.25 4.48
C LYS A 96 7.93 -17.13 5.47
N ILE A 97 6.91 -16.58 6.11
CA ILE A 97 7.10 -15.56 7.17
C ILE A 97 7.86 -16.18 8.33
N GLU A 98 7.46 -17.34 8.82
CA GLU A 98 8.13 -18.01 9.94
C GLU A 98 9.56 -18.44 9.61
N GLU A 99 9.80 -18.98 8.40
CA GLU A 99 11.14 -19.37 7.93
C GLU A 99 12.09 -18.17 7.86
N GLN A 100 11.63 -17.01 7.40
CA GLN A 100 12.52 -15.87 7.14
C GLN A 100 12.60 -14.86 8.29
N PHE A 101 11.56 -14.77 9.12
CA PHE A 101 11.50 -13.78 10.21
C PHE A 101 11.44 -14.42 11.60
N GLY A 102 11.26 -15.75 11.71
CA GLY A 102 11.17 -16.48 12.96
C GLY A 102 9.74 -16.68 13.46
N SER A 103 8.91 -15.64 13.41
CA SER A 103 7.49 -15.70 13.75
C SER A 103 6.72 -14.60 13.05
N LEU A 104 5.37 -14.68 13.07
CA LEU A 104 4.51 -13.59 12.59
C LEU A 104 4.71 -12.30 13.40
N ASP A 105 4.88 -12.42 14.71
CA ASP A 105 5.07 -11.26 15.59
C ASP A 105 6.41 -10.56 15.31
N GLU A 106 7.50 -11.33 15.12
CA GLU A 106 8.78 -10.75 14.73
C GLU A 106 8.74 -10.11 13.33
N PHE A 107 7.99 -10.68 12.40
CA PHE A 107 7.73 -10.06 11.11
C PHE A 107 6.99 -8.72 11.27
N LYS A 108 5.86 -8.71 12.01
CA LYS A 108 5.07 -7.49 12.25
C LYS A 108 5.94 -6.41 12.89
N LYS A 109 6.72 -6.76 13.91
CA LYS A 109 7.64 -5.84 14.59
C LYS A 109 8.66 -5.22 13.64
N LYS A 110 9.32 -6.02 12.78
CA LYS A 110 10.27 -5.53 11.78
C LYS A 110 9.60 -4.64 10.73
N PHE A 111 8.37 -4.96 10.35
CA PHE A 111 7.59 -4.18 9.40
C PHE A 111 7.19 -2.82 9.99
N GLU A 112 6.71 -2.80 11.24
CA GLU A 112 6.39 -1.57 11.98
C GLU A 112 7.65 -0.70 12.16
N GLU A 113 8.78 -1.29 12.55
CA GLU A 113 10.06 -0.58 12.70
C GLU A 113 10.50 0.06 11.37
N ALA A 114 10.38 -0.66 10.26
CA ALA A 114 10.67 -0.12 8.93
C ALA A 114 9.75 1.07 8.60
N GLY A 115 8.45 0.97 8.88
CA GLY A 115 7.52 2.10 8.67
C GLY A 115 7.80 3.30 9.58
N ALA A 116 8.10 3.05 10.85
CA ALA A 116 8.34 4.10 11.85
C ALA A 116 9.65 4.86 11.59
N THR A 117 10.69 4.16 11.14
CA THR A 117 12.03 4.74 10.90
C THR A 117 12.22 5.36 9.53
N LEU A 118 11.27 5.20 8.59
CA LEU A 118 11.32 5.88 7.31
C LEU A 118 11.27 7.39 7.51
N PHE A 119 12.34 8.08 7.09
CA PHE A 119 12.43 9.52 7.24
C PHE A 119 11.55 10.23 6.20
N GLY A 120 10.61 11.04 6.68
CA GLY A 120 9.67 11.79 5.82
C GLY A 120 8.48 10.94 5.35
N SER A 121 7.99 11.26 4.15
CA SER A 121 6.85 10.61 3.52
C SER A 121 7.25 9.40 2.71
N GLY A 122 6.42 8.37 2.69
CA GLY A 122 6.70 7.18 1.89
C GLY A 122 5.83 5.99 2.28
N TRP A 123 6.34 4.82 2.00
CA TRP A 123 5.64 3.54 2.10
C TRP A 123 6.56 2.46 2.67
N VAL A 124 6.04 1.60 3.52
CA VAL A 124 6.71 0.35 3.89
C VAL A 124 6.04 -0.80 3.16
N TRP A 125 6.84 -1.72 2.62
CA TRP A 125 6.39 -2.80 1.75
C TRP A 125 6.82 -4.16 2.26
N LEU A 126 5.91 -5.14 2.19
CA LEU A 126 6.25 -6.54 2.07
C LEU A 126 6.14 -6.91 0.60
N SER A 127 7.19 -7.47 0.03
CA SER A 127 7.24 -7.91 -1.37
C SER A 127 7.88 -9.29 -1.47
N THR A 128 7.68 -9.95 -2.61
CA THR A 128 8.33 -11.23 -2.91
C THR A 128 9.08 -11.19 -4.24
N ASP A 129 10.11 -11.98 -4.39
CA ASP A 129 10.73 -12.28 -5.67
C ASP A 129 10.13 -13.55 -6.31
N ARG A 130 10.61 -13.90 -7.50
CA ARG A 130 10.16 -15.11 -8.25
C ARG A 130 10.46 -16.43 -7.55
N ASN A 131 11.30 -16.43 -6.52
CA ASN A 131 11.66 -17.61 -5.72
C ASN A 131 10.85 -17.70 -4.41
N GLY A 132 9.91 -16.80 -4.20
CA GLY A 132 9.13 -16.73 -2.97
C GLY A 132 9.90 -16.18 -1.76
N LYS A 133 11.05 -15.53 -1.98
CA LYS A 133 11.77 -14.84 -0.92
C LYS A 133 11.07 -13.52 -0.58
N LEU A 134 10.83 -13.29 0.70
CA LEU A 134 10.15 -12.10 1.20
C LEU A 134 11.14 -10.98 1.53
N PHE A 135 10.73 -9.74 1.28
CA PHE A 135 11.51 -8.53 1.54
C PHE A 135 10.64 -7.50 2.25
N ILE A 136 11.15 -6.95 3.35
CA ILE A 136 10.62 -5.72 3.94
C ILE A 136 11.48 -4.57 3.41
N THR A 137 10.85 -3.60 2.74
CA THR A 137 11.55 -2.45 2.17
C THR A 137 10.87 -1.15 2.53
N GLN A 138 11.67 -0.09 2.64
CA GLN A 138 11.22 1.29 2.78
C GLN A 138 11.30 1.97 1.41
N GLY A 139 10.29 2.75 1.05
CA GLY A 139 10.27 3.53 -0.17
C GLY A 139 9.86 4.97 0.09
N SER A 140 10.76 5.93 -0.19
CA SER A 140 10.45 7.35 -0.03
C SER A 140 9.48 7.84 -1.10
N ASN A 141 8.62 8.79 -0.74
CA ASN A 141 7.67 9.46 -1.64
C ASN A 141 6.75 8.47 -2.37
N ALA A 142 6.86 8.37 -3.70
CA ALA A 142 6.06 7.51 -4.55
C ALA A 142 6.71 6.15 -4.87
N SER A 143 7.79 5.78 -4.18
CA SER A 143 8.54 4.55 -4.47
C SER A 143 7.64 3.31 -4.45
N ASN A 144 7.87 2.41 -5.42
CA ASN A 144 7.08 1.20 -5.61
C ASN A 144 7.99 0.01 -5.95
N PRO A 145 7.84 -1.15 -5.31
CA PRO A 145 8.67 -2.34 -5.55
C PRO A 145 8.62 -2.89 -6.98
N LEU A 146 7.57 -2.59 -7.76
CA LEU A 146 7.48 -2.97 -9.18
C LEU A 146 8.69 -2.47 -9.99
N THR A 147 9.24 -1.31 -9.65
CA THR A 147 10.44 -0.76 -10.31
C THR A 147 11.70 -1.60 -10.06
N GLN A 148 11.67 -2.46 -9.06
CA GLN A 148 12.76 -3.37 -8.69
C GLN A 148 12.50 -4.81 -9.16
N GLY A 149 11.41 -5.05 -9.91
CA GLY A 149 10.98 -6.37 -10.35
C GLY A 149 10.47 -7.28 -9.23
N LEU A 150 10.09 -6.69 -8.10
CA LEU A 150 9.48 -7.38 -6.97
C LEU A 150 7.94 -7.33 -7.08
N GLN A 151 7.29 -8.38 -6.60
CA GLN A 151 5.84 -8.45 -6.47
C GLN A 151 5.40 -7.92 -5.11
N PRO A 152 4.69 -6.78 -5.01
CA PRO A 152 4.16 -6.27 -3.76
C PRO A 152 3.08 -7.19 -3.19
N LEU A 153 3.09 -7.39 -1.88
CA LEU A 153 2.11 -8.21 -1.14
C LEU A 153 1.28 -7.37 -0.18
N LEU A 154 1.95 -6.52 0.62
CA LEU A 154 1.36 -5.69 1.65
C LEU A 154 2.08 -4.34 1.68
N THR A 155 1.36 -3.27 1.98
CA THR A 155 1.98 -1.95 2.18
C THR A 155 1.28 -1.17 3.29
N PHE A 156 2.06 -0.37 4.04
CA PHE A 156 1.50 0.67 4.89
C PHE A 156 1.98 2.04 4.41
N ASP A 157 1.05 2.96 4.29
CA ASP A 157 1.31 4.36 3.94
C ASP A 157 1.82 5.11 5.17
N VAL A 158 3.00 5.72 5.08
CA VAL A 158 3.56 6.55 6.14
C VAL A 158 3.68 8.03 5.75
N TRP A 159 2.99 8.44 4.70
CA TRP A 159 2.68 9.85 4.48
C TRP A 159 1.80 10.37 5.63
N GLU A 160 2.01 11.58 6.09
CA GLU A 160 1.24 12.14 7.21
C GLU A 160 -0.27 12.21 6.93
N HIS A 161 -0.66 12.40 5.66
CA HIS A 161 -2.08 12.39 5.26
C HIS A 161 -2.80 11.07 5.57
N ALA A 162 -2.07 9.96 5.68
CA ALA A 162 -2.66 8.66 5.97
C ALA A 162 -3.10 8.49 7.44
N TYR A 163 -2.48 9.24 8.37
CA TYR A 163 -2.69 9.00 9.80
C TYR A 163 -2.82 10.25 10.67
N TYR A 164 -2.45 11.42 10.18
CA TYR A 164 -2.31 12.60 11.06
C TYR A 164 -3.63 13.05 11.69
N LEU A 165 -4.76 12.89 11.01
CA LEU A 165 -6.08 13.23 11.55
C LEU A 165 -6.47 12.37 12.76
N ASP A 166 -6.06 11.11 12.78
CA ASP A 166 -6.42 10.14 13.82
C ASP A 166 -5.33 10.00 14.90
N TYR A 167 -4.08 10.06 14.49
CA TYR A 167 -2.93 9.72 15.34
C TYR A 167 -1.95 10.89 15.57
N GLN A 168 -2.04 11.99 14.83
CA GLN A 168 -1.11 13.11 14.82
C GLN A 168 0.33 12.60 14.58
N ASN A 169 1.27 12.90 15.48
CA ASN A 169 2.67 12.47 15.36
C ASN A 169 2.92 11.01 15.79
N ARG A 170 1.89 10.27 16.20
CA ARG A 170 2.03 8.89 16.72
C ARG A 170 2.02 7.86 15.59
N ARG A 171 2.96 7.98 14.64
CA ARG A 171 3.09 7.05 13.51
C ARG A 171 3.20 5.58 13.95
N ALA A 172 3.93 5.31 15.04
CA ALA A 172 4.09 3.95 15.55
C ALA A 172 2.75 3.33 16.00
N ASP A 173 1.89 4.11 16.68
CA ASP A 173 0.56 3.64 17.11
C ASP A 173 -0.33 3.32 15.90
N TYR A 174 -0.29 4.17 14.86
CA TYR A 174 -1.00 3.95 13.62
C TYR A 174 -0.54 2.64 12.94
N LEU A 175 0.77 2.45 12.76
CA LEU A 175 1.33 1.24 12.14
C LEU A 175 0.92 -0.02 12.90
N HIS A 176 0.97 0.03 14.23
CA HIS A 176 0.55 -1.09 15.08
C HIS A 176 -0.94 -1.39 14.92
N LYS A 177 -1.79 -0.36 14.85
CA LYS A 177 -3.24 -0.51 14.73
C LYS A 177 -3.69 -1.01 13.36
N LEU A 178 -2.93 -0.78 12.31
CA LEU A 178 -3.30 -1.26 10.97
C LEU A 178 -3.45 -2.79 10.90
N TRP A 179 -2.73 -3.56 11.71
CA TRP A 179 -2.87 -5.01 11.73
C TRP A 179 -4.27 -5.49 12.13
N ASP A 180 -5.03 -4.68 12.86
CA ASP A 180 -6.40 -5.01 13.27
C ASP A 180 -7.37 -5.06 12.07
N ILE A 181 -7.03 -4.40 10.95
CA ILE A 181 -7.87 -4.28 9.75
C ILE A 181 -7.26 -4.91 8.48
N VAL A 182 -6.02 -5.38 8.51
CA VAL A 182 -5.44 -6.13 7.38
C VAL A 182 -6.24 -7.41 7.14
N ASP A 183 -6.65 -7.64 5.91
CA ASP A 183 -7.21 -8.91 5.46
C ASP A 183 -6.11 -9.79 4.87
N TRP A 184 -5.65 -10.76 5.63
CA TRP A 184 -4.59 -11.66 5.21
C TRP A 184 -4.98 -12.55 4.03
N SER A 185 -6.26 -12.76 3.77
CA SER A 185 -6.70 -13.50 2.58
C SER A 185 -6.30 -12.78 1.28
N VAL A 186 -6.33 -11.46 1.29
CA VAL A 186 -5.85 -10.64 0.16
C VAL A 186 -4.33 -10.76 -0.02
N ILE A 187 -3.59 -10.78 1.08
CA ILE A 187 -2.13 -10.89 1.04
C ILE A 187 -1.71 -12.29 0.53
N GLU A 188 -2.40 -13.35 0.98
CA GLU A 188 -2.21 -14.71 0.47
C GLU A 188 -2.49 -14.82 -1.03
N MET A 189 -3.60 -14.23 -1.49
CA MET A 189 -3.95 -14.21 -2.92
C MET A 189 -2.87 -13.51 -3.76
N ARG A 190 -2.25 -12.45 -3.22
CA ARG A 190 -1.14 -11.75 -3.90
C ARG A 190 0.16 -12.54 -3.89
N PHE A 191 0.33 -13.46 -2.94
CA PHE A 191 1.53 -14.29 -2.83
C PHE A 191 1.46 -15.56 -3.71
N SER A 192 0.27 -15.99 -4.11
CA SER A 192 -0.02 -17.22 -4.85
C SER A 192 0.50 -17.22 -6.28
#